data_f84e45d96d24d47d83323bb8dc7a0ef2
#
_entry.id   f84e45d96d24d47d83323bb8dc7a0ef2
#
_cell.length_a   1.000
_cell.length_b   1.000
_cell.length_c   1.000
_cell.angle_alpha   90.00
_cell.angle_beta   90.00
_cell.angle_gamma   90.00
#
_symmetry.space_group_name_H-M   'P 1'
#
loop_
_entity.id
_entity.type
_entity.pdbx_description
1 polymer ?
#
loop_
_entity_poly.entity_id
_entity_poly.type
_entity_poly.pdbx_seq_one_letter_code
_entity_poly.pdbx_strand_id
1 'polypeptide(L)'
;MAFSPFRDSRGRPLALEDIAFSDLAQLSEYDEGYALEFKQTFGQSVRRKIPKIIASFSNSAGGWLVIGVSDADKSVCPVRRDTFDFSQAVGELCRRHVTPTPRFDMRFVTDPSHPDEGVIIIRVDEGDFPPYVADGVVEVREGSTSGPAVGSALVELYGKAMKRRAEVSDFCRRTMFYSEGLALFDLYLYRMGTRSSASPGRSAINGHSLSMRKAFSRQGMRCHVQHAHDSLIFRATMPRGAADPHSAIELFADESMKLTVPAVLLAGEDRARALESFAELSGEGEIPGADEAVLMSAPETLARVTRMASVLDRYVRGRGLAWTDYAVAYELEGMAGAILWSDDETYLDYVRDRGVLFCGTTDCRSRVRYLDDGDHDSFRARQFAGSHFFEACGLPLGSPDPRDNALVDALLKNG
;
A
#
# COMPACT_ATOMS: atom_id res chain seq x y z
N MET A 1 17.64 15.50 -6.45
CA MET A 1 17.23 15.67 -5.03
C MET A 1 16.04 16.60 -5.03
N ALA A 2 14.97 16.24 -4.31
CA ALA A 2 13.85 17.16 -4.13
C ALA A 2 14.34 18.42 -3.38
N PHE A 3 13.81 19.58 -3.73
CA PHE A 3 14.09 20.85 -3.06
C PHE A 3 13.68 20.78 -1.60
N SER A 4 14.50 21.31 -0.70
CA SER A 4 14.13 21.58 0.69
C SER A 4 14.71 22.92 1.13
N PRO A 5 13.90 23.82 1.70
CA PRO A 5 14.39 25.07 2.25
C PRO A 5 15.05 24.91 3.63
N PHE A 6 14.98 23.72 4.22
CA PHE A 6 15.54 23.43 5.54
C PHE A 6 16.68 22.42 5.43
N ARG A 7 17.86 22.78 5.94
CA ARG A 7 19.08 21.98 5.85
C ARG A 7 19.78 21.91 7.20
N ASP A 8 20.45 20.79 7.45
CA ASP A 8 21.34 20.64 8.60
C ASP A 8 22.68 21.42 8.38
N SER A 9 23.51 21.45 9.40
CA SER A 9 24.85 22.09 9.37
C SER A 9 25.80 21.50 8.31
N ARG A 10 25.45 20.36 7.70
CA ARG A 10 26.20 19.72 6.62
C ARG A 10 25.56 19.94 5.26
N GLY A 11 24.53 20.80 5.17
CA GLY A 11 23.82 21.09 3.94
C GLY A 11 22.84 19.98 3.47
N ARG A 12 22.54 18.97 4.29
CA ARG A 12 21.58 17.92 3.97
C ARG A 12 20.18 18.36 4.31
N PRO A 13 19.15 18.03 3.49
CA PRO A 13 17.76 18.30 3.83
C PRO A 13 17.37 17.74 5.19
N LEU A 14 16.73 18.56 6.03
CA LEU A 14 16.11 18.10 7.26
C LEU A 14 14.83 17.32 6.97
N ALA A 15 14.54 16.29 7.75
CA ALA A 15 13.23 15.66 7.76
C ALA A 15 12.20 16.64 8.39
N LEU A 16 10.94 16.53 7.96
CA LEU A 16 9.90 17.48 8.43
C LEU A 16 9.78 17.47 9.96
N GLU A 17 9.90 16.31 10.57
CA GLU A 17 9.86 16.08 12.03
C GLU A 17 11.04 16.69 12.78
N ASP A 18 12.16 16.93 12.12
CA ASP A 18 13.38 17.45 12.75
C ASP A 18 13.49 18.99 12.66
N ILE A 19 12.61 19.67 11.89
CA ILE A 19 12.67 21.11 11.71
C ILE A 19 12.31 21.80 13.04
N ALA A 20 13.24 22.58 13.58
CA ALA A 20 13.04 23.39 14.78
C ALA A 20 12.64 24.83 14.42
N PHE A 21 12.11 25.60 15.38
CA PHE A 21 11.73 26.99 15.18
C PHE A 21 12.92 27.89 14.74
N SER A 22 14.11 27.56 15.25
CA SER A 22 15.35 28.24 14.85
C SER A 22 15.72 28.05 13.38
N ASP A 23 15.28 26.92 12.75
CA ASP A 23 15.56 26.65 11.35
C ASP A 23 14.77 27.53 10.40
N LEU A 24 13.68 28.16 10.89
CA LEU A 24 12.88 29.10 10.11
C LEU A 24 13.69 30.31 9.62
N ALA A 25 14.80 30.64 10.29
CA ALA A 25 15.71 31.70 9.83
C ALA A 25 16.28 31.44 8.43
N GLN A 26 16.40 30.17 8.03
CA GLN A 26 16.87 29.78 6.69
C GLN A 26 15.92 30.26 5.59
N LEU A 27 14.64 30.48 5.90
CA LEU A 27 13.66 30.92 4.90
C LEU A 27 13.96 32.31 4.33
N SER A 28 14.71 33.15 5.05
CA SER A 28 15.17 34.43 4.56
C SER A 28 16.12 34.35 3.35
N GLU A 29 16.72 33.20 3.12
CA GLU A 29 17.61 32.95 1.99
C GLU A 29 16.86 32.61 0.69
N TYR A 30 15.53 32.39 0.78
CA TYR A 30 14.74 31.92 -0.35
C TYR A 30 13.60 32.89 -0.67
N ASP A 31 13.36 33.09 -1.96
CA ASP A 31 12.15 33.72 -2.47
C ASP A 31 11.08 32.69 -2.79
N GLU A 32 9.82 33.15 -2.83
CA GLU A 32 8.75 32.33 -3.42
C GLU A 32 9.13 31.88 -4.83
N GLY A 33 8.86 30.64 -5.15
CA GLY A 33 9.27 30.09 -6.40
C GLY A 33 8.52 28.82 -6.77
N TYR A 34 9.11 28.06 -7.66
CA TYR A 34 8.53 26.83 -8.20
C TYR A 34 8.18 25.80 -7.11
N ALA A 35 8.96 25.74 -6.03
CA ALA A 35 8.82 24.75 -4.97
C ALA A 35 8.60 25.34 -3.56
N LEU A 36 8.32 26.64 -3.45
CA LEU A 36 8.15 27.31 -2.15
C LEU A 36 7.07 28.39 -2.24
N GLU A 37 6.18 28.40 -1.25
CA GLU A 37 5.09 29.37 -1.13
C GLU A 37 4.98 29.81 0.33
N PHE A 38 4.83 31.12 0.57
CA PHE A 38 4.62 31.70 1.89
C PHE A 38 3.21 32.22 2.06
N LYS A 39 2.69 32.12 3.28
CA LYS A 39 1.43 32.77 3.67
C LYS A 39 1.57 33.29 5.09
N GLN A 40 1.20 34.55 5.30
CA GLN A 40 1.37 35.17 6.58
C GLN A 40 0.39 34.65 7.65
N THR A 41 -0.82 34.26 7.27
CA THR A 41 -1.87 33.87 8.21
C THR A 41 -2.60 32.61 7.77
N PHE A 42 -3.23 31.90 8.70
CA PHE A 42 -4.15 30.78 8.42
C PHE A 42 -5.63 31.24 8.40
N GLY A 43 -5.88 32.48 7.91
CA GLY A 43 -7.21 33.03 7.80
C GLY A 43 -8.07 32.44 6.69
N GLN A 44 -9.35 32.77 6.67
CA GLN A 44 -10.32 32.17 5.73
C GLN A 44 -9.94 32.37 4.24
N SER A 45 -9.35 33.51 3.88
CA SER A 45 -8.89 33.78 2.52
C SER A 45 -7.73 32.86 2.09
N VAL A 46 -6.81 32.53 3.01
CA VAL A 46 -5.69 31.62 2.77
C VAL A 46 -6.20 30.17 2.72
N ARG A 47 -7.06 29.78 3.65
CA ARG A 47 -7.65 28.42 3.68
C ARG A 47 -8.33 28.04 2.36
N ARG A 48 -9.01 28.99 1.70
CA ARG A 48 -9.61 28.79 0.37
C ARG A 48 -8.58 28.56 -0.74
N LYS A 49 -7.35 29.06 -0.58
CA LYS A 49 -6.27 28.91 -1.57
C LYS A 49 -5.44 27.65 -1.37
N ILE A 50 -5.43 27.05 -0.16
CA ILE A 50 -4.61 25.87 0.17
C ILE A 50 -4.84 24.72 -0.81
N PRO A 51 -6.08 24.29 -1.13
CA PRO A 51 -6.30 23.19 -2.08
C PRO A 51 -5.66 23.45 -3.45
N LYS A 52 -5.80 24.65 -3.98
CA LYS A 52 -5.21 25.07 -5.25
C LYS A 52 -3.67 25.01 -5.20
N ILE A 53 -3.06 25.52 -4.12
CA ILE A 53 -1.60 25.52 -3.95
C ILE A 53 -1.09 24.08 -3.85
N ILE A 54 -1.71 23.24 -3.03
CA ILE A 54 -1.32 21.83 -2.87
C ILE A 54 -1.48 21.08 -4.19
N ALA A 55 -2.60 21.26 -4.91
CA ALA A 55 -2.81 20.64 -6.22
C ALA A 55 -1.73 21.07 -7.24
N SER A 56 -1.38 22.37 -7.27
CA SER A 56 -0.35 22.88 -8.18
C SER A 56 1.04 22.30 -7.89
N PHE A 57 1.40 22.13 -6.62
CA PHE A 57 2.63 21.42 -6.25
C PHE A 57 2.59 19.95 -6.64
N SER A 58 1.47 19.27 -6.40
CA SER A 58 1.30 17.85 -6.77
C SER A 58 1.36 17.63 -8.29
N ASN A 59 0.85 18.57 -9.09
CA ASN A 59 0.96 18.55 -10.54
C ASN A 59 2.36 18.90 -11.06
N SER A 60 3.20 19.46 -10.22
CA SER A 60 4.55 19.90 -10.59
C SER A 60 5.61 18.95 -9.98
N ALA A 61 6.62 19.47 -9.33
CA ALA A 61 7.69 18.67 -8.73
C ALA A 61 7.58 18.57 -7.18
N GLY A 62 6.37 18.76 -6.64
CA GLY A 62 6.18 18.95 -5.21
C GLY A 62 6.58 20.34 -4.74
N GLY A 63 6.55 20.55 -3.43
CA GLY A 63 6.94 21.84 -2.86
C GLY A 63 6.62 21.99 -1.38
N TRP A 64 6.84 23.21 -0.90
CA TRP A 64 6.65 23.58 0.50
C TRP A 64 5.73 24.77 0.61
N LEU A 65 4.69 24.66 1.42
CA LEU A 65 3.84 25.76 1.81
C LEU A 65 4.11 26.07 3.28
N VAL A 66 4.57 27.28 3.56
CA VAL A 66 4.87 27.74 4.92
C VAL A 66 3.89 28.84 5.30
N ILE A 67 3.14 28.64 6.39
CA ILE A 67 2.12 29.59 6.87
C ILE A 67 2.55 30.13 8.22
N GLY A 68 2.58 31.44 8.36
CA GLY A 68 3.16 32.14 9.47
C GLY A 68 4.48 32.83 9.11
N VAL A 69 4.66 33.15 7.82
CA VAL A 69 5.82 33.89 7.29
C VAL A 69 5.32 34.95 6.34
N SER A 70 5.85 36.13 6.49
CA SER A 70 5.55 37.30 5.63
C SER A 70 6.19 37.08 4.26
N ASP A 71 5.41 37.32 3.23
CA ASP A 71 5.82 37.23 1.85
C ASP A 71 6.80 38.35 1.43
N ALA A 72 6.63 39.51 2.06
CA ALA A 72 7.38 40.71 1.69
C ALA A 72 8.84 40.71 2.18
N ASP A 73 9.06 40.34 3.45
CA ASP A 73 10.34 40.44 4.13
C ASP A 73 10.84 39.10 4.74
N LYS A 74 10.09 38.02 4.54
CA LYS A 74 10.38 36.69 5.07
C LYS A 74 10.43 36.61 6.60
N SER A 75 9.91 37.66 7.28
CA SER A 75 9.81 37.67 8.74
C SER A 75 8.82 36.61 9.24
N VAL A 76 9.15 35.95 10.33
CA VAL A 76 8.26 34.99 10.97
C VAL A 76 7.14 35.74 11.67
N CYS A 77 5.90 35.44 11.28
CA CYS A 77 4.65 35.96 11.81
C CYS A 77 3.84 34.80 12.40
N PRO A 78 4.15 34.32 13.59
CA PRO A 78 3.57 33.11 14.12
C PRO A 78 2.03 33.14 14.11
N VAL A 79 1.43 32.03 13.72
CA VAL A 79 -0.03 31.85 13.79
C VAL A 79 -0.38 31.21 15.13
N ARG A 80 -1.51 31.66 15.69
CA ARG A 80 -1.98 31.11 16.97
C ARG A 80 -2.46 29.68 16.78
N ARG A 81 -2.05 28.80 17.70
CA ARG A 81 -2.55 27.44 17.75
C ARG A 81 -4.01 27.46 18.18
N ASP A 82 -4.88 27.04 17.29
CA ASP A 82 -6.31 26.95 17.57
C ASP A 82 -6.65 25.62 18.27
N THR A 83 -7.89 25.49 18.72
CA THR A 83 -8.40 24.29 19.38
C THR A 83 -8.56 23.11 18.41
N PHE A 84 -8.48 23.33 17.10
CA PHE A 84 -8.60 22.27 16.08
C PHE A 84 -7.23 21.84 15.55
N ASP A 85 -7.19 20.61 15.09
CA ASP A 85 -6.01 20.04 14.43
C ASP A 85 -5.87 20.62 13.01
N PHE A 86 -4.80 21.38 12.77
CA PHE A 86 -4.50 21.94 11.44
C PHE A 86 -4.37 20.86 10.37
N SER A 87 -3.82 19.66 10.73
CA SER A 87 -3.66 18.56 9.79
C SER A 87 -5.02 18.05 9.32
N GLN A 88 -5.94 17.87 10.25
CA GLN A 88 -7.30 17.46 9.91
C GLN A 88 -8.00 18.54 9.05
N ALA A 89 -7.85 19.81 9.40
CA ALA A 89 -8.49 20.91 8.67
C ALA A 89 -7.98 20.99 7.21
N VAL A 90 -6.67 20.90 7.00
CA VAL A 90 -6.08 20.91 5.65
C VAL A 90 -6.45 19.64 4.88
N GLY A 91 -6.43 18.47 5.52
CA GLY A 91 -6.86 17.22 4.93
C GLY A 91 -8.31 17.25 4.44
N GLU A 92 -9.22 17.78 5.26
CA GLU A 92 -10.63 17.94 4.87
C GLU A 92 -10.81 18.92 3.70
N LEU A 93 -10.07 20.04 3.69
CA LEU A 93 -10.07 20.97 2.56
C LEU A 93 -9.62 20.29 1.27
N CYS A 94 -8.52 19.55 1.31
CA CYS A 94 -8.02 18.83 0.14
C CYS A 94 -9.00 17.77 -0.34
N ARG A 95 -9.55 16.93 0.55
CA ARG A 95 -10.54 15.91 0.17
C ARG A 95 -11.79 16.48 -0.48
N ARG A 96 -12.22 17.67 -0.05
CA ARG A 96 -13.42 18.34 -0.57
C ARG A 96 -13.20 19.01 -1.91
N HIS A 97 -12.01 19.56 -2.14
CA HIS A 97 -11.75 20.49 -3.23
C HIS A 97 -10.74 19.98 -4.27
N VAL A 98 -10.03 18.86 -4.02
CA VAL A 98 -9.02 18.33 -4.94
C VAL A 98 -9.29 16.87 -5.28
N THR A 99 -9.24 16.54 -6.56
CA THR A 99 -9.39 15.17 -7.05
C THR A 99 -8.27 14.85 -8.06
N PRO A 100 -7.55 13.73 -7.91
CA PRO A 100 -7.51 12.85 -6.74
C PRO A 100 -6.96 13.57 -5.50
N THR A 101 -7.11 12.98 -4.31
CA THR A 101 -6.58 13.56 -3.07
C THR A 101 -5.05 13.60 -3.11
N PRO A 102 -4.43 14.77 -2.95
CA PRO A 102 -2.97 14.91 -2.98
C PRO A 102 -2.33 14.40 -1.70
N ARG A 103 -1.08 13.96 -1.79
CA ARG A 103 -0.26 13.57 -0.63
C ARG A 103 0.54 14.74 -0.13
N PHE A 104 0.48 14.96 1.17
CA PHE A 104 1.30 15.95 1.86
C PHE A 104 1.51 15.56 3.31
N ASP A 105 2.63 15.99 3.87
CA ASP A 105 2.93 15.93 5.28
C ASP A 105 2.87 17.32 5.88
N MET A 106 2.45 17.43 7.12
CA MET A 106 2.31 18.70 7.79
C MET A 106 2.85 18.68 9.21
N ARG A 107 3.47 19.79 9.63
CA ARG A 107 3.92 20.00 10.99
C ARG A 107 3.62 21.41 11.46
N PHE A 108 3.20 21.53 12.72
CA PHE A 108 3.15 22.79 13.43
C PHE A 108 4.43 22.96 14.26
N VAL A 109 5.27 23.92 13.91
CA VAL A 109 6.52 24.24 14.61
C VAL A 109 6.25 25.36 15.60
N THR A 110 6.25 24.99 16.89
CA THR A 110 5.92 25.90 18.00
C THR A 110 7.02 26.90 18.25
N ASP A 111 6.67 28.16 18.53
CA ASP A 111 7.60 29.17 19.04
C ASP A 111 7.98 28.83 20.50
N PRO A 112 9.26 28.62 20.81
CA PRO A 112 9.70 28.34 22.18
C PRO A 112 9.34 29.42 23.19
N SER A 113 9.20 30.68 22.74
CA SER A 113 8.88 31.81 23.60
C SER A 113 7.37 31.96 23.83
N HIS A 114 6.56 31.45 22.90
CA HIS A 114 5.10 31.53 22.93
C HIS A 114 4.50 30.16 22.55
N PRO A 115 4.26 29.26 23.50
CA PRO A 115 3.84 27.86 23.23
C PRO A 115 2.52 27.72 22.46
N ASP A 116 1.68 28.76 22.49
CA ASP A 116 0.40 28.81 21.75
C ASP A 116 0.56 29.37 20.33
N GLU A 117 1.76 29.71 19.91
CA GLU A 117 2.05 30.28 18.60
C GLU A 117 3.11 29.49 17.85
N GLY A 118 3.10 29.57 16.53
CA GLY A 118 4.05 28.83 15.71
C GLY A 118 3.83 29.00 14.22
N VAL A 119 4.50 28.17 13.44
CA VAL A 119 4.46 28.17 11.98
C VAL A 119 3.98 26.82 11.49
N ILE A 120 3.06 26.82 10.52
CA ILE A 120 2.60 25.59 9.86
C ILE A 120 3.47 25.36 8.64
N ILE A 121 4.09 24.19 8.57
CA ILE A 121 4.89 23.76 7.44
C ILE A 121 4.18 22.57 6.78
N ILE A 122 3.90 22.70 5.49
CA ILE A 122 3.28 21.67 4.66
C ILE A 122 4.27 21.30 3.57
N ARG A 123 4.69 20.04 3.53
CA ARG A 123 5.49 19.47 2.45
C ARG A 123 4.55 18.69 1.53
N VAL A 124 4.52 19.05 0.27
CA VAL A 124 3.71 18.40 -0.75
C VAL A 124 4.62 17.60 -1.67
N ASP A 125 4.31 16.34 -1.85
CA ASP A 125 5.02 15.49 -2.79
C ASP A 125 4.55 15.71 -4.24
N GLU A 126 5.41 15.44 -5.23
CA GLU A 126 4.97 15.30 -6.61
C GLU A 126 3.93 14.16 -6.68
N GLY A 127 2.83 14.44 -7.33
CA GLY A 127 1.72 13.50 -7.37
C GLY A 127 1.98 12.31 -8.30
N ASP A 128 1.60 11.12 -7.86
CA ASP A 128 1.77 9.88 -8.63
C ASP A 128 0.85 9.80 -9.86
N PHE A 129 -0.35 10.38 -9.77
CA PHE A 129 -1.39 10.29 -10.82
C PHE A 129 -1.98 11.65 -11.18
N PRO A 130 -1.17 12.58 -11.71
CA PRO A 130 -1.70 13.83 -12.24
C PRO A 130 -2.65 13.56 -13.43
N PRO A 131 -3.58 14.47 -13.75
CA PRO A 131 -3.73 15.78 -13.15
C PRO A 131 -4.53 15.77 -11.84
N TYR A 132 -4.07 16.55 -10.85
CA TYR A 132 -4.82 16.91 -9.66
C TYR A 132 -5.66 18.15 -9.95
N VAL A 133 -6.97 18.01 -9.82
CA VAL A 133 -7.95 19.03 -10.19
C VAL A 133 -8.46 19.71 -8.93
N ALA A 134 -8.21 21.01 -8.78
CA ALA A 134 -8.73 21.82 -7.68
C ALA A 134 -9.91 22.65 -8.15
N ASP A 135 -11.10 22.42 -7.58
CA ASP A 135 -12.35 23.14 -7.95
C ASP A 135 -12.60 23.21 -9.47
N GLY A 136 -12.34 22.11 -10.17
CA GLY A 136 -12.55 22.00 -11.61
C GLY A 136 -11.40 22.51 -12.49
N VAL A 137 -10.30 23.00 -11.91
CA VAL A 137 -9.13 23.54 -12.64
C VAL A 137 -7.89 22.72 -12.32
N VAL A 138 -7.14 22.36 -13.37
CA VAL A 138 -5.80 21.76 -13.23
C VAL A 138 -4.79 22.90 -13.13
N GLU A 139 -4.21 23.09 -11.97
CA GLU A 139 -3.22 24.14 -11.73
C GLU A 139 -1.81 23.55 -11.73
N VAL A 140 -0.87 24.26 -12.33
CA VAL A 140 0.57 23.95 -12.31
C VAL A 140 1.36 25.15 -11.82
N ARG A 141 2.58 24.92 -11.34
CA ARG A 141 3.47 26.00 -10.94
C ARG A 141 4.14 26.62 -12.16
N GLU A 142 4.10 27.93 -12.23
CA GLU A 142 4.79 28.75 -13.23
C GLU A 142 5.67 29.79 -12.49
N GLY A 143 6.86 29.39 -12.09
CA GLY A 143 7.73 30.20 -11.22
C GLY A 143 7.14 30.32 -9.81
N SER A 144 6.91 31.57 -9.36
CA SER A 144 6.28 31.88 -8.04
C SER A 144 4.75 31.88 -8.06
N THR A 145 4.12 31.68 -9.23
CA THR A 145 2.66 31.69 -9.35
C THR A 145 2.13 30.32 -9.75
N SER A 146 0.82 30.12 -9.58
CA SER A 146 0.12 28.95 -10.11
C SER A 146 -0.83 29.43 -11.21
N GLY A 147 -0.80 28.71 -12.33
CA GLY A 147 -1.66 28.96 -13.49
C GLY A 147 -2.35 27.67 -13.97
N PRO A 148 -3.45 27.80 -14.75
CA PRO A 148 -4.13 26.65 -15.31
C PRO A 148 -3.24 25.93 -16.34
N ALA A 149 -3.12 24.61 -16.20
CA ALA A 149 -2.45 23.79 -17.20
C ALA A 149 -3.26 23.77 -18.50
N VAL A 150 -2.65 24.14 -19.60
CA VAL A 150 -3.27 24.16 -20.94
C VAL A 150 -2.36 23.47 -21.97
N GLY A 151 -2.95 22.98 -23.04
CA GLY A 151 -2.20 22.43 -24.17
C GLY A 151 -1.22 21.30 -23.76
N SER A 152 0.08 21.52 -24.07
CA SER A 152 1.12 20.52 -23.80
C SER A 152 1.30 20.18 -22.34
N ALA A 153 1.08 21.12 -21.41
CA ALA A 153 1.19 20.85 -19.98
C ALA A 153 0.18 19.79 -19.51
N LEU A 154 -1.05 19.80 -20.02
CA LEU A 154 -2.03 18.73 -19.75
C LEU A 154 -1.58 17.38 -20.31
N VAL A 155 -1.07 17.37 -21.53
CA VAL A 155 -0.56 16.13 -22.18
C VAL A 155 0.60 15.53 -21.36
N GLU A 156 1.50 16.35 -20.85
CA GLU A 156 2.61 15.90 -20.01
C GLU A 156 2.13 15.30 -18.69
N LEU A 157 1.11 15.91 -18.05
CA LEU A 157 0.53 15.37 -16.83
C LEU A 157 -0.11 14.00 -17.05
N TYR A 158 -0.90 13.84 -18.11
CA TYR A 158 -1.45 12.52 -18.46
C TYR A 158 -0.35 11.51 -18.81
N GLY A 159 0.70 11.95 -19.51
CA GLY A 159 1.87 11.13 -19.81
C GLY A 159 2.57 10.61 -18.55
N LYS A 160 2.76 11.46 -17.55
CA LYS A 160 3.30 11.06 -16.22
C LYS A 160 2.43 10.00 -15.56
N ALA A 161 1.11 10.20 -15.52
CA ALA A 161 0.18 9.24 -14.93
C ALA A 161 0.19 7.89 -15.65
N MET A 162 0.22 7.89 -16.99
CA MET A 162 0.29 6.66 -17.78
C MET A 162 1.61 5.91 -17.55
N LYS A 163 2.72 6.62 -17.49
CA LYS A 163 4.03 6.03 -17.17
C LYS A 163 4.01 5.39 -15.78
N ARG A 164 3.46 6.08 -14.77
CA ARG A 164 3.36 5.52 -13.41
C ARG A 164 2.51 4.24 -13.38
N ARG A 165 1.37 4.22 -14.10
CA ARG A 165 0.54 3.02 -14.23
C ARG A 165 1.29 1.86 -14.88
N ALA A 166 2.09 2.13 -15.90
CA ALA A 166 2.91 1.10 -16.53
C ALA A 166 3.95 0.54 -15.55
N GLU A 167 4.66 1.40 -14.81
CA GLU A 167 5.64 0.97 -13.79
C GLU A 167 4.99 0.06 -12.72
N VAL A 168 3.80 0.43 -12.21
CA VAL A 168 3.06 -0.41 -11.26
C VAL A 168 2.65 -1.73 -11.88
N SER A 169 2.13 -1.71 -13.11
CA SER A 169 1.72 -2.92 -13.83
C SER A 169 2.90 -3.86 -14.07
N ASP A 170 4.06 -3.32 -14.45
CA ASP A 170 5.27 -4.10 -14.68
C ASP A 170 5.80 -4.71 -13.38
N PHE A 171 5.75 -3.95 -12.29
CA PHE A 171 6.09 -4.48 -10.97
C PHE A 171 5.19 -5.65 -10.58
N CYS A 172 3.88 -5.54 -10.80
CA CYS A 172 2.90 -6.57 -10.47
C CYS A 172 2.96 -7.84 -11.36
N ARG A 173 3.91 -7.90 -12.29
CA ARG A 173 4.18 -9.08 -13.14
C ARG A 173 5.51 -9.74 -12.83
N ARG A 174 6.24 -9.25 -11.84
CA ARG A 174 7.55 -9.82 -11.49
C ARG A 174 7.40 -11.20 -10.89
N THR A 175 8.15 -12.15 -11.41
CA THR A 175 8.30 -13.49 -10.84
C THR A 175 9.48 -13.51 -9.88
N MET A 176 9.25 -13.89 -8.63
CA MET A 176 10.29 -13.93 -7.60
C MET A 176 11.26 -15.08 -7.79
N PHE A 177 10.73 -16.24 -8.13
CA PHE A 177 11.50 -17.46 -8.43
C PHE A 177 10.69 -18.36 -9.37
N TYR A 178 11.41 -19.33 -9.92
CA TYR A 178 10.82 -20.30 -10.82
C TYR A 178 9.76 -21.13 -10.09
N SER A 179 8.54 -21.09 -10.63
CA SER A 179 7.34 -21.65 -9.98
C SER A 179 6.58 -22.66 -10.85
N GLU A 180 7.22 -23.21 -11.90
CA GLU A 180 6.56 -24.16 -12.79
C GLU A 180 5.96 -25.33 -12.00
N GLY A 181 4.67 -25.58 -12.20
CA GLY A 181 3.93 -26.65 -11.55
C GLY A 181 3.53 -26.38 -10.08
N LEU A 182 3.80 -25.20 -9.54
CA LEU A 182 3.35 -24.82 -8.21
C LEU A 182 2.09 -23.95 -8.29
N ALA A 183 1.13 -24.25 -7.41
CA ALA A 183 -0.01 -23.38 -7.15
C ALA A 183 0.42 -22.28 -6.17
N LEU A 184 0.39 -21.02 -6.59
CA LEU A 184 0.90 -19.90 -5.82
C LEU A 184 -0.14 -18.80 -5.64
N PHE A 185 -0.12 -18.18 -4.47
CA PHE A 185 -0.75 -16.90 -4.20
C PHE A 185 0.33 -15.83 -4.10
N ASP A 186 0.26 -14.83 -4.97
CA ASP A 186 1.14 -13.67 -4.99
C ASP A 186 0.38 -12.40 -4.60
N LEU A 187 0.96 -11.60 -3.72
CA LEU A 187 0.49 -10.27 -3.35
C LEU A 187 1.58 -9.25 -3.64
N TYR A 188 1.24 -8.26 -4.45
CA TYR A 188 2.14 -7.18 -4.85
C TYR A 188 1.80 -5.90 -4.12
N LEU A 189 2.81 -5.25 -3.55
CA LEU A 189 2.73 -3.99 -2.83
C LEU A 189 3.74 -3.02 -3.43
N TYR A 190 3.28 -2.19 -4.34
CA TYR A 190 4.11 -1.19 -5.01
C TYR A 190 4.10 0.12 -4.22
N ARG A 191 5.27 0.56 -3.77
CA ARG A 191 5.40 1.81 -3.00
C ARG A 191 5.14 3.02 -3.89
N MET A 192 4.15 3.81 -3.49
CA MET A 192 3.78 5.09 -4.10
C MET A 192 4.51 6.24 -3.41
N GLY A 193 4.48 7.44 -4.00
CA GLY A 193 5.11 8.64 -3.44
C GLY A 193 6.46 8.97 -4.05
N THR A 194 7.14 9.96 -3.49
CA THR A 194 8.40 10.47 -4.00
C THR A 194 9.48 9.41 -3.96
N ARG A 195 9.87 8.92 -5.12
CA ARG A 195 11.04 8.07 -5.24
C ARG A 195 12.27 8.94 -5.10
N SER A 196 13.11 8.64 -4.13
CA SER A 196 14.48 9.08 -4.19
C SER A 196 15.09 8.54 -5.49
N SER A 197 15.46 9.41 -6.42
CA SER A 197 16.13 9.05 -7.69
C SER A 197 17.51 8.44 -7.47
N ALA A 198 18.01 8.42 -6.25
CA ALA A 198 19.22 7.71 -5.87
C ALA A 198 18.83 6.29 -5.47
N SER A 199 19.36 5.29 -6.19
CA SER A 199 19.32 3.91 -5.71
C SER A 199 19.77 3.91 -4.25
N PRO A 200 18.93 3.46 -3.30
CA PRO A 200 19.29 3.45 -1.90
C PRO A 200 20.54 2.61 -1.73
N GLY A 201 21.54 3.16 -1.12
CA GLY A 201 22.81 2.45 -0.90
C GLY A 201 22.57 1.20 -0.04
N ARG A 202 23.51 0.24 -0.08
CA ARG A 202 23.47 -1.01 0.74
C ARG A 202 23.10 -0.78 2.21
N SER A 203 23.42 0.39 2.76
CA SER A 203 23.10 0.74 4.15
C SER A 203 21.58 0.85 4.38
N ALA A 204 20.81 1.41 3.46
CA ALA A 204 19.35 1.49 3.58
C ALA A 204 18.72 0.10 3.52
N ILE A 205 19.15 -0.74 2.59
CA ILE A 205 18.70 -2.14 2.46
C ILE A 205 18.94 -2.92 3.75
N ASN A 206 20.07 -2.71 4.44
CA ASN A 206 20.36 -3.37 5.70
C ASN A 206 19.42 -2.94 6.84
N GLY A 207 19.03 -1.67 6.88
CA GLY A 207 18.04 -1.17 7.85
C GLY A 207 16.66 -1.80 7.63
N HIS A 208 16.23 -1.91 6.39
CA HIS A 208 14.99 -2.59 6.01
C HIS A 208 15.02 -4.09 6.37
N SER A 209 16.17 -4.74 6.15
CA SER A 209 16.39 -6.14 6.52
C SER A 209 16.15 -6.41 8.00
N LEU A 210 16.68 -5.58 8.88
CA LEU A 210 16.47 -5.75 10.32
C LEU A 210 14.99 -5.61 10.72
N SER A 211 14.29 -4.65 10.14
CA SER A 211 12.86 -4.43 10.38
C SER A 211 12.02 -5.62 9.91
N MET A 212 12.30 -6.17 8.74
CA MET A 212 11.62 -7.34 8.22
C MET A 212 11.86 -8.58 9.09
N ARG A 213 13.11 -8.84 9.48
CA ARG A 213 13.44 -9.95 10.40
C ARG A 213 12.70 -9.85 11.75
N LYS A 214 12.57 -8.63 12.29
CA LYS A 214 11.76 -8.37 13.50
C LYS A 214 10.29 -8.68 13.28
N ALA A 215 9.74 -8.34 12.09
CA ALA A 215 8.36 -8.65 11.75
C ALA A 215 8.10 -10.17 11.70
N PHE A 216 9.00 -10.96 11.08
CA PHE A 216 8.95 -12.42 11.10
C PHE A 216 9.02 -12.97 12.54
N SER A 217 9.99 -12.53 13.31
CA SER A 217 10.19 -12.99 14.70
C SER A 217 8.95 -12.75 15.57
N ARG A 218 8.29 -11.61 15.42
CA ARG A 218 7.05 -11.27 16.16
C ARG A 218 5.85 -12.14 15.77
N GLN A 219 5.93 -12.86 14.65
CA GLN A 219 4.96 -13.88 14.24
C GLN A 219 5.39 -15.30 14.64
N GLY A 220 6.43 -15.44 15.46
CA GLY A 220 6.97 -16.74 15.84
C GLY A 220 7.70 -17.48 14.70
N MET A 221 7.98 -16.78 13.60
CA MET A 221 8.65 -17.35 12.42
C MET A 221 10.11 -16.92 12.36
N ARG A 222 10.93 -17.79 11.78
CA ARG A 222 12.29 -17.44 11.36
C ARG A 222 12.31 -17.23 9.85
N CYS A 223 13.26 -16.46 9.36
CA CYS A 223 13.45 -16.29 7.92
C CYS A 223 14.92 -16.45 7.55
N HIS A 224 15.14 -17.06 6.40
CA HIS A 224 16.42 -17.04 5.71
C HIS A 224 16.43 -15.88 4.71
N VAL A 225 17.53 -15.11 4.66
CA VAL A 225 17.62 -13.95 3.77
C VAL A 225 18.54 -14.27 2.62
N GLN A 226 18.06 -14.05 1.43
CA GLN A 226 18.77 -14.19 0.17
C GLN A 226 18.89 -12.83 -0.50
N HIS A 227 20.08 -12.49 -0.98
CA HIS A 227 20.32 -11.26 -1.75
C HIS A 227 20.03 -11.52 -3.22
N ALA A 228 19.17 -10.71 -3.81
CA ALA A 228 18.99 -10.56 -5.25
C ALA A 228 19.68 -9.29 -5.75
N HIS A 229 19.54 -8.94 -7.03
CA HIS A 229 20.26 -7.82 -7.62
C HIS A 229 19.90 -6.48 -6.97
N ASP A 230 18.60 -6.20 -6.77
CA ASP A 230 18.05 -4.95 -6.28
C ASP A 230 17.07 -5.13 -5.10
N SER A 231 17.03 -6.34 -4.54
CA SER A 231 16.10 -6.72 -3.50
C SER A 231 16.67 -7.72 -2.49
N LEU A 232 15.92 -7.97 -1.44
CA LEU A 232 16.15 -9.01 -0.45
C LEU A 232 14.95 -9.96 -0.42
N ILE A 233 15.22 -11.26 -0.51
CA ILE A 233 14.20 -12.30 -0.43
C ILE A 233 14.25 -12.92 0.97
N PHE A 234 13.18 -12.79 1.74
CA PHE A 234 13.00 -13.36 3.06
C PHE A 234 12.15 -14.62 2.95
N ARG A 235 12.78 -15.79 2.95
CA ARG A 235 12.09 -17.08 2.94
C ARG A 235 11.68 -17.47 4.35
N ALA A 236 10.40 -17.76 4.54
CA ALA A 236 9.92 -18.24 5.81
C ALA A 236 10.51 -19.63 6.13
N THR A 237 11.00 -19.79 7.35
CA THR A 237 11.37 -21.11 7.88
C THR A 237 10.39 -21.45 9.00
N MET A 238 9.63 -22.52 8.78
CA MET A 238 8.66 -23.00 9.75
C MET A 238 9.36 -23.78 10.88
N PRO A 239 8.78 -23.85 12.09
CA PRO A 239 9.25 -24.78 13.12
C PRO A 239 9.23 -26.22 12.60
N ARG A 240 10.06 -27.08 13.18
CA ARG A 240 10.20 -28.49 12.79
C ARG A 240 8.84 -29.15 12.58
N GLY A 241 8.58 -29.61 11.36
CA GLY A 241 7.42 -30.43 10.99
C GLY A 241 6.46 -29.80 9.98
N ALA A 242 6.49 -28.46 9.76
CA ALA A 242 5.72 -27.82 8.72
C ALA A 242 6.65 -27.41 7.56
N ALA A 243 6.65 -28.19 6.49
CA ALA A 243 7.41 -27.84 5.29
C ALA A 243 6.68 -26.79 4.50
N ASP A 244 7.13 -25.54 4.60
CA ASP A 244 6.78 -24.52 3.61
C ASP A 244 8.07 -23.84 3.14
N PRO A 245 8.79 -24.46 2.20
CA PRO A 245 10.06 -23.92 1.71
C PRO A 245 9.89 -22.72 0.78
N HIS A 246 8.65 -22.38 0.37
CA HIS A 246 8.42 -21.47 -0.73
C HIS A 246 7.71 -20.15 -0.33
N SER A 247 7.14 -20.05 0.88
CA SER A 247 6.59 -18.77 1.35
C SER A 247 7.71 -17.75 1.55
N ALA A 248 7.61 -16.63 0.83
CA ALA A 248 8.64 -15.62 0.84
C ALA A 248 8.09 -14.20 0.70
N ILE A 249 8.84 -13.23 1.20
CA ILE A 249 8.63 -11.81 0.95
C ILE A 249 9.88 -11.28 0.27
N GLU A 250 9.73 -10.75 -0.92
CA GLU A 250 10.76 -9.96 -1.59
C GLU A 250 10.57 -8.49 -1.25
N LEU A 251 11.61 -7.87 -0.73
CA LEU A 251 11.64 -6.47 -0.32
C LEU A 251 12.62 -5.71 -1.20
N PHE A 252 12.11 -4.72 -1.91
CA PHE A 252 12.89 -3.84 -2.76
C PHE A 252 13.43 -2.65 -1.98
N ALA A 253 14.39 -1.99 -2.58
CA ALA A 253 15.09 -0.86 -1.96
C ALA A 253 14.19 0.37 -1.74
N ASP A 254 13.12 0.52 -2.52
CA ASP A 254 12.08 1.55 -2.40
C ASP A 254 10.93 1.16 -1.46
N GLU A 255 11.10 0.06 -0.71
CA GLU A 255 10.08 -0.53 0.16
C GLU A 255 8.86 -1.09 -0.59
N SER A 256 8.91 -1.25 -1.92
CA SER A 256 7.97 -2.11 -2.64
C SER A 256 8.19 -3.57 -2.23
N MET A 257 7.13 -4.36 -2.19
CA MET A 257 7.19 -5.75 -1.71
C MET A 257 6.39 -6.69 -2.60
N LYS A 258 6.87 -7.92 -2.71
CA LYS A 258 6.09 -9.05 -3.24
C LYS A 258 6.02 -10.14 -2.18
N LEU A 259 4.82 -10.61 -1.89
CA LEU A 259 4.59 -11.80 -1.08
C LEU A 259 4.23 -12.95 -2.00
N THR A 260 4.87 -14.09 -1.83
CA THR A 260 4.52 -15.36 -2.50
C THR A 260 4.24 -16.42 -1.44
N VAL A 261 3.10 -17.11 -1.58
CA VAL A 261 2.68 -18.18 -0.68
C VAL A 261 2.16 -19.36 -1.52
N PRO A 262 2.75 -20.56 -1.40
CA PRO A 262 2.22 -21.74 -2.06
C PRO A 262 0.90 -22.17 -1.44
N ALA A 263 -0.04 -22.58 -2.30
CA ALA A 263 -1.25 -23.27 -1.88
C ALA A 263 -0.90 -24.65 -1.29
N VAL A 264 -1.72 -25.10 -0.38
CA VAL A 264 -1.58 -26.44 0.22
C VAL A 264 -2.42 -27.42 -0.59
N LEU A 265 -1.76 -28.14 -1.47
CA LEU A 265 -2.40 -29.21 -2.24
C LEU A 265 -2.47 -30.48 -1.41
N LEU A 266 -3.62 -31.14 -1.45
CA LEU A 266 -3.81 -32.43 -0.79
C LEU A 266 -3.11 -33.55 -1.56
N ALA A 267 -2.44 -34.40 -0.84
CA ALA A 267 -1.74 -35.58 -1.39
C ALA A 267 -1.92 -36.80 -0.48
N GLY A 268 -1.66 -37.98 -1.01
CA GLY A 268 -1.70 -39.22 -0.23
C GLY A 268 -3.03 -39.48 0.47
N GLU A 269 -2.99 -39.79 1.75
CA GLU A 269 -4.17 -40.15 2.56
C GLU A 269 -5.16 -38.98 2.72
N ASP A 270 -4.68 -37.74 2.83
CA ASP A 270 -5.56 -36.56 2.96
C ASP A 270 -6.36 -36.34 1.68
N ARG A 271 -5.73 -36.53 0.52
CA ARG A 271 -6.43 -36.49 -0.76
C ARG A 271 -7.47 -37.60 -0.90
N ALA A 272 -7.12 -38.81 -0.53
CA ALA A 272 -8.04 -39.98 -0.58
C ALA A 272 -9.27 -39.73 0.30
N ARG A 273 -9.07 -39.24 1.53
CA ARG A 273 -10.16 -38.92 2.47
C ARG A 273 -11.08 -37.82 1.91
N ALA A 274 -10.52 -36.80 1.28
CA ALA A 274 -11.32 -35.74 0.68
C ALA A 274 -12.18 -36.24 -0.48
N LEU A 275 -11.62 -37.13 -1.34
CA LEU A 275 -12.36 -37.74 -2.44
C LEU A 275 -13.49 -38.66 -1.93
N GLU A 276 -13.22 -39.42 -0.88
CA GLU A 276 -14.23 -40.28 -0.23
C GLU A 276 -15.39 -39.42 0.29
N SER A 277 -15.10 -38.31 0.97
CA SER A 277 -16.12 -37.41 1.46
C SER A 277 -16.96 -36.79 0.32
N PHE A 278 -16.33 -36.41 -0.79
CA PHE A 278 -17.08 -35.91 -1.96
C PHE A 278 -17.94 -36.98 -2.61
N ALA A 279 -17.47 -38.24 -2.67
CA ALA A 279 -18.24 -39.37 -3.18
C ALA A 279 -19.48 -39.63 -2.30
N GLU A 280 -19.33 -39.58 -0.98
CA GLU A 280 -20.44 -39.70 -0.04
C GLU A 280 -21.48 -38.56 -0.20
N LEU A 281 -21.00 -37.33 -0.41
CA LEU A 281 -21.88 -36.17 -0.60
C LEU A 281 -22.66 -36.25 -1.92
N SER A 282 -22.05 -36.77 -2.99
CA SER A 282 -22.71 -36.92 -4.30
C SER A 282 -23.67 -38.10 -4.36
N GLY A 283 -23.54 -39.07 -3.45
CA GLY A 283 -24.26 -40.36 -3.48
C GLY A 283 -23.77 -41.28 -4.59
N GLU A 284 -22.67 -40.95 -5.24
CA GLU A 284 -21.99 -41.75 -6.29
C GLU A 284 -20.76 -42.42 -5.69
N GLY A 285 -20.57 -43.70 -6.00
CA GLY A 285 -19.44 -44.47 -5.44
C GLY A 285 -18.07 -44.06 -5.97
N GLU A 286 -18.03 -43.43 -7.15
CA GLU A 286 -16.84 -42.84 -7.77
C GLU A 286 -17.20 -41.51 -8.45
N ILE A 287 -16.32 -40.53 -8.29
CA ILE A 287 -16.45 -39.23 -8.98
C ILE A 287 -15.68 -39.32 -10.30
N PRO A 288 -16.31 -39.12 -11.46
CA PRO A 288 -15.61 -39.10 -12.75
C PRO A 288 -14.55 -38.00 -12.77
N GLY A 289 -13.29 -38.38 -13.15
CA GLY A 289 -12.17 -37.42 -13.20
C GLY A 289 -11.52 -37.13 -11.84
N ALA A 290 -11.88 -37.85 -10.77
CA ALA A 290 -11.31 -37.66 -9.45
C ALA A 290 -9.78 -37.86 -9.42
N ASP A 291 -9.23 -38.73 -10.26
CA ASP A 291 -7.78 -38.99 -10.33
C ASP A 291 -7.00 -37.74 -10.86
N GLU A 292 -7.62 -36.92 -11.70
CA GLU A 292 -7.01 -35.74 -12.28
C GLU A 292 -7.32 -34.49 -11.44
N ALA A 293 -8.25 -34.55 -10.48
CA ALA A 293 -8.68 -33.38 -9.69
C ALA A 293 -7.55 -32.89 -8.77
N VAL A 294 -7.26 -31.62 -8.84
CA VAL A 294 -6.37 -30.93 -7.92
C VAL A 294 -7.19 -30.45 -6.72
N LEU A 295 -6.91 -31.00 -5.54
CA LEU A 295 -7.59 -30.63 -4.31
C LEU A 295 -6.69 -29.73 -3.47
N MET A 296 -7.23 -28.62 -2.97
CA MET A 296 -6.51 -27.63 -2.18
C MET A 296 -7.16 -27.47 -0.80
N SER A 297 -6.36 -27.61 0.25
CA SER A 297 -6.81 -27.28 1.60
C SER A 297 -7.07 -25.78 1.73
N ALA A 298 -8.33 -25.39 1.83
CA ALA A 298 -8.72 -23.98 2.02
C ALA A 298 -8.23 -23.46 3.39
N PRO A 299 -8.48 -24.12 4.53
CA PRO A 299 -8.06 -23.59 5.83
C PRO A 299 -6.54 -23.48 5.96
N GLU A 300 -5.77 -24.46 5.50
CA GLU A 300 -4.31 -24.41 5.60
C GLU A 300 -3.69 -23.35 4.68
N THR A 301 -4.20 -23.23 3.44
CA THR A 301 -3.75 -22.20 2.51
C THR A 301 -4.03 -20.81 3.07
N LEU A 302 -5.25 -20.59 3.60
CA LEU A 302 -5.61 -19.33 4.25
C LEU A 302 -4.77 -19.03 5.49
N ALA A 303 -4.49 -20.05 6.32
CA ALA A 303 -3.62 -19.88 7.48
C ALA A 303 -2.23 -19.40 7.07
N ARG A 304 -1.64 -19.99 6.00
CA ARG A 304 -0.34 -19.57 5.47
C ARG A 304 -0.38 -18.13 4.94
N VAL A 305 -1.35 -17.83 4.07
CA VAL A 305 -1.52 -16.50 3.48
C VAL A 305 -1.71 -15.46 4.57
N THR A 306 -2.60 -15.70 5.53
CA THR A 306 -2.89 -14.79 6.64
C THR A 306 -1.67 -14.56 7.53
N ARG A 307 -0.90 -15.60 7.82
CA ARG A 307 0.32 -15.51 8.62
C ARG A 307 1.38 -14.66 7.94
N MET A 308 1.61 -14.89 6.66
CA MET A 308 2.58 -14.13 5.87
C MET A 308 2.13 -12.68 5.65
N ALA A 309 0.85 -12.44 5.37
CA ALA A 309 0.28 -11.08 5.29
C ALA A 309 0.41 -10.33 6.61
N SER A 310 0.36 -11.03 7.75
CA SER A 310 0.60 -10.44 9.07
C SER A 310 2.04 -9.97 9.27
N VAL A 311 3.01 -10.60 8.62
CA VAL A 311 4.40 -10.13 8.60
C VAL A 311 4.49 -8.80 7.87
N LEU A 312 3.85 -8.69 6.71
CA LEU A 312 3.79 -7.42 5.94
C LEU A 312 3.18 -6.29 6.78
N ASP A 313 2.05 -6.56 7.43
CA ASP A 313 1.36 -5.57 8.28
C ASP A 313 2.27 -5.07 9.42
N ARG A 314 3.00 -5.97 10.06
CA ARG A 314 3.97 -5.62 11.11
C ARG A 314 5.17 -4.85 10.58
N TYR A 315 5.63 -5.17 9.38
CA TYR A 315 6.71 -4.44 8.72
C TYR A 315 6.28 -3.00 8.42
N VAL A 316 5.16 -2.81 7.74
CA VAL A 316 4.61 -1.50 7.34
C VAL A 316 4.43 -0.62 8.59
N ARG A 317 3.74 -1.10 9.63
CA ARG A 317 3.56 -0.37 10.89
C ARG A 317 4.86 -0.09 11.62
N GLY A 318 5.78 -1.07 11.64
CA GLY A 318 7.07 -0.94 12.30
C GLY A 318 8.03 0.04 11.61
N ARG A 319 7.75 0.39 10.36
CA ARG A 319 8.44 1.40 9.57
C ARG A 319 7.78 2.79 9.64
N GLY A 320 6.62 2.91 10.28
CA GLY A 320 5.82 4.13 10.26
C GLY A 320 5.20 4.43 8.90
N LEU A 321 5.05 3.41 8.04
CA LEU A 321 4.42 3.52 6.72
C LEU A 321 2.92 3.34 6.85
N ALA A 322 2.17 3.93 5.93
CA ALA A 322 0.73 3.75 5.82
C ALA A 322 0.38 2.86 4.62
N TRP A 323 -0.74 2.14 4.71
CA TRP A 323 -1.22 1.34 3.59
C TRP A 323 -1.59 2.19 2.37
N THR A 324 -2.03 3.43 2.58
CA THR A 324 -2.26 4.43 1.53
C THR A 324 -1.03 4.75 0.70
N ASP A 325 0.15 4.39 1.19
CA ASP A 325 1.41 4.55 0.46
C ASP A 325 1.63 3.47 -0.60
N TYR A 326 0.71 2.52 -0.76
CA TYR A 326 0.89 1.39 -1.66
C TYR A 326 -0.21 1.29 -2.71
N ALA A 327 0.18 0.89 -3.92
CA ALA A 327 -0.71 0.24 -4.87
C ALA A 327 -0.59 -1.27 -4.66
N VAL A 328 -1.72 -1.98 -4.68
CA VAL A 328 -1.77 -3.41 -4.39
C VAL A 328 -2.39 -4.19 -5.53
N ALA A 329 -1.90 -5.38 -5.77
CA ALA A 329 -2.48 -6.35 -6.68
C ALA A 329 -2.22 -7.76 -6.15
N TYR A 330 -3.03 -8.73 -6.56
CA TYR A 330 -2.79 -10.14 -6.27
C TYR A 330 -2.89 -10.98 -7.54
N GLU A 331 -2.32 -12.15 -7.47
CA GLU A 331 -2.34 -13.14 -8.53
C GLU A 331 -2.42 -14.54 -7.94
N LEU A 332 -3.18 -15.42 -8.59
CA LEU A 332 -3.21 -16.84 -8.31
C LEU A 332 -2.68 -17.58 -9.52
N GLU A 333 -1.53 -18.22 -9.37
CA GLU A 333 -0.87 -18.97 -10.42
C GLU A 333 -1.06 -20.48 -10.21
N GLY A 334 -1.22 -21.24 -11.29
CA GLY A 334 -1.24 -22.70 -11.27
C GLY A 334 -2.42 -23.33 -10.52
N MET A 335 -3.51 -22.59 -10.31
CA MET A 335 -4.66 -23.00 -9.52
C MET A 335 -5.91 -23.27 -10.34
N ALA A 336 -5.85 -23.18 -11.68
CA ALA A 336 -7.00 -23.42 -12.53
C ALA A 336 -7.59 -24.82 -12.32
N GLY A 337 -8.89 -24.88 -12.09
CA GLY A 337 -9.60 -26.13 -11.80
C GLY A 337 -9.33 -26.71 -10.40
N ALA A 338 -8.49 -26.08 -9.57
CA ALA A 338 -8.27 -26.54 -8.21
C ALA A 338 -9.57 -26.45 -7.40
N ILE A 339 -9.97 -27.54 -6.79
CA ILE A 339 -11.17 -27.66 -5.95
C ILE A 339 -10.77 -27.35 -4.51
N LEU A 340 -11.51 -26.43 -3.87
CA LEU A 340 -11.33 -26.16 -2.45
C LEU A 340 -11.82 -27.35 -1.62
N TRP A 341 -11.05 -27.66 -0.59
CA TRP A 341 -11.39 -28.67 0.38
C TRP A 341 -11.31 -28.13 1.81
N SER A 342 -12.29 -28.50 2.62
CA SER A 342 -12.29 -28.37 4.07
C SER A 342 -13.09 -29.51 4.67
N ASP A 343 -12.69 -29.98 5.84
CA ASP A 343 -13.42 -30.95 6.67
C ASP A 343 -14.44 -30.28 7.61
N ASP A 344 -14.63 -28.96 7.51
CA ASP A 344 -15.62 -28.22 8.30
C ASP A 344 -17.04 -28.58 7.86
N GLU A 345 -17.92 -28.87 8.82
CA GLU A 345 -19.32 -29.28 8.56
C GLU A 345 -20.07 -28.22 7.74
N THR A 346 -19.82 -26.93 7.98
CA THR A 346 -20.46 -25.84 7.23
C THR A 346 -20.06 -25.85 5.76
N TYR A 347 -18.79 -26.20 5.47
CA TYR A 347 -18.32 -26.37 4.11
C TYR A 347 -18.95 -27.60 3.44
N LEU A 348 -19.00 -28.73 4.13
CA LEU A 348 -19.59 -29.98 3.60
C LEU A 348 -21.09 -29.83 3.31
N ASP A 349 -21.82 -29.15 4.18
CA ASP A 349 -23.23 -28.80 3.97
C ASP A 349 -23.41 -27.88 2.77
N TYR A 350 -22.53 -26.86 2.62
CA TYR A 350 -22.56 -25.97 1.47
C TYR A 350 -22.32 -26.75 0.16
N VAL A 351 -21.32 -27.63 0.13
CA VAL A 351 -21.02 -28.46 -1.06
C VAL A 351 -22.20 -29.36 -1.41
N ARG A 352 -22.86 -29.96 -0.41
CA ARG A 352 -24.03 -30.81 -0.61
C ARG A 352 -25.18 -30.05 -1.29
N ASP A 353 -25.38 -28.78 -0.89
CA ASP A 353 -26.48 -27.97 -1.38
C ASP A 353 -26.18 -27.26 -2.73
N ARG A 354 -24.92 -26.89 -2.97
CA ARG A 354 -24.54 -25.98 -4.05
C ARG A 354 -23.42 -26.48 -4.96
N GLY A 355 -22.79 -27.59 -4.61
CA GLY A 355 -21.67 -28.16 -5.35
C GLY A 355 -20.31 -27.63 -4.86
N VAL A 356 -19.26 -28.19 -5.44
CA VAL A 356 -17.87 -27.87 -5.08
C VAL A 356 -17.47 -26.48 -5.50
N LEU A 357 -16.62 -25.86 -4.70
CA LEU A 357 -16.00 -24.59 -5.03
C LEU A 357 -14.65 -24.83 -5.70
N PHE A 358 -14.41 -24.20 -6.82
CA PHE A 358 -13.18 -24.39 -7.58
C PHE A 358 -12.69 -23.08 -8.19
N CYS A 359 -11.40 -22.97 -8.41
CA CYS A 359 -10.81 -21.86 -9.13
C CYS A 359 -11.11 -21.99 -10.63
N GLY A 360 -12.02 -21.15 -11.12
CA GLY A 360 -12.54 -21.22 -12.49
C GLY A 360 -11.66 -20.59 -13.57
N THR A 361 -10.54 -19.97 -13.20
CA THR A 361 -9.66 -19.24 -14.12
C THR A 361 -8.26 -19.83 -14.19
N THR A 362 -7.65 -19.79 -15.38
CA THR A 362 -6.24 -20.20 -15.56
C THR A 362 -5.28 -19.27 -14.86
N ASP A 363 -5.54 -17.97 -14.93
CA ASP A 363 -4.76 -16.92 -14.29
C ASP A 363 -5.73 -15.93 -13.64
N CYS A 364 -5.87 -16.00 -12.33
CA CYS A 364 -6.65 -15.03 -11.59
C CYS A 364 -5.76 -13.90 -11.13
N ARG A 365 -5.82 -12.78 -11.85
CA ARG A 365 -5.08 -11.58 -11.51
C ARG A 365 -6.02 -10.44 -11.20
N SER A 366 -5.89 -9.83 -10.04
CA SER A 366 -6.67 -8.64 -9.72
C SER A 366 -6.24 -7.43 -10.54
N ARG A 367 -7.14 -6.47 -10.68
CA ARG A 367 -6.74 -5.13 -11.09
C ARG A 367 -5.90 -4.49 -9.98
N VAL A 368 -4.90 -3.69 -10.39
CA VAL A 368 -4.15 -2.88 -9.44
C VAL A 368 -5.11 -1.92 -8.74
N ARG A 369 -5.09 -1.97 -7.41
CA ARG A 369 -5.88 -1.10 -6.54
C ARG A 369 -4.96 -0.08 -5.89
N TYR A 370 -5.32 1.18 -6.01
CA TYR A 370 -4.62 2.29 -5.35
C TYR A 370 -5.37 2.62 -4.07
N LEU A 371 -4.69 2.47 -2.93
CA LEU A 371 -5.27 2.68 -1.62
C LEU A 371 -5.22 4.18 -1.31
N ASP A 372 -6.30 4.88 -1.62
CA ASP A 372 -6.48 6.29 -1.28
C ASP A 372 -7.05 6.47 0.14
N ASP A 373 -7.27 7.74 0.55
CA ASP A 373 -7.76 8.07 1.88
C ASP A 373 -9.14 7.46 2.22
N GLY A 374 -9.94 7.10 1.22
CA GLY A 374 -11.24 6.45 1.44
C GLY A 374 -11.11 4.97 1.80
N ASP A 375 -10.03 4.34 1.36
CA ASP A 375 -9.83 2.90 1.50
C ASP A 375 -8.94 2.50 2.70
N HIS A 376 -8.09 3.41 3.22
CA HIS A 376 -7.06 3.06 4.18
C HIS A 376 -7.58 2.55 5.51
N ASP A 377 -8.69 3.09 6.03
CA ASP A 377 -9.28 2.67 7.31
C ASP A 377 -9.86 1.26 7.25
N SER A 378 -10.30 0.81 6.07
CA SER A 378 -10.86 -0.51 5.83
C SER A 378 -9.84 -1.52 5.31
N PHE A 379 -8.68 -1.07 4.78
CA PHE A 379 -7.68 -1.98 4.24
C PHE A 379 -6.92 -2.72 5.34
N ARG A 380 -6.98 -4.03 5.28
CA ARG A 380 -6.20 -4.94 6.12
C ARG A 380 -5.57 -5.99 5.23
N ALA A 381 -4.24 -6.08 5.25
CA ALA A 381 -3.51 -7.01 4.37
C ALA A 381 -4.03 -8.45 4.46
N ARG A 382 -4.36 -8.93 5.66
CA ARG A 382 -4.93 -10.27 5.89
C ARG A 382 -6.30 -10.44 5.24
N GLN A 383 -7.18 -9.47 5.44
CA GLN A 383 -8.54 -9.51 4.90
C GLN A 383 -8.51 -9.39 3.38
N PHE A 384 -7.66 -8.52 2.84
CA PHE A 384 -7.46 -8.37 1.41
C PHE A 384 -7.00 -9.69 0.77
N ALA A 385 -5.96 -10.32 1.34
CA ALA A 385 -5.43 -11.58 0.83
C ALA A 385 -6.48 -12.70 0.88
N GLY A 386 -7.19 -12.85 2.01
CA GLY A 386 -8.24 -13.85 2.17
C GLY A 386 -9.43 -13.61 1.26
N SER A 387 -9.90 -12.38 1.16
CA SER A 387 -11.05 -12.01 0.32
C SER A 387 -10.83 -12.37 -1.14
N HIS A 388 -9.67 -12.03 -1.67
CA HIS A 388 -9.37 -12.30 -3.08
C HIS A 388 -9.15 -13.78 -3.38
N PHE A 389 -8.62 -14.51 -2.42
CA PHE A 389 -8.52 -15.96 -2.52
C PHE A 389 -9.91 -16.60 -2.69
N PHE A 390 -10.86 -16.23 -1.84
CA PHE A 390 -12.22 -16.74 -1.92
C PHE A 390 -12.95 -16.30 -3.19
N GLU A 391 -12.79 -15.05 -3.58
CA GLU A 391 -13.42 -14.52 -4.79
C GLU A 391 -12.96 -15.29 -6.04
N ALA A 392 -11.68 -15.62 -6.14
CA ALA A 392 -11.12 -16.41 -7.23
C ALA A 392 -11.64 -17.85 -7.26
N CYS A 393 -12.01 -18.37 -6.10
CA CYS A 393 -12.58 -19.71 -5.96
C CYS A 393 -14.12 -19.74 -6.03
N GLY A 394 -14.75 -18.66 -6.49
CA GLY A 394 -16.18 -18.59 -6.75
C GLY A 394 -17.03 -18.29 -5.51
N LEU A 395 -16.42 -17.92 -4.38
CA LEU A 395 -17.16 -17.44 -3.22
C LEU A 395 -17.52 -15.96 -3.38
N PRO A 396 -18.80 -15.60 -3.42
CA PRO A 396 -19.22 -14.22 -3.55
C PRO A 396 -18.97 -13.46 -2.25
N LEU A 397 -17.95 -12.61 -2.23
CA LEU A 397 -17.69 -11.73 -1.11
C LEU A 397 -18.76 -10.64 -1.02
N GLY A 398 -19.26 -10.44 0.20
CA GLY A 398 -20.35 -9.50 0.42
C GLY A 398 -21.69 -9.96 -0.13
N SER A 399 -21.85 -11.27 -0.37
CA SER A 399 -23.15 -11.87 -0.70
C SER A 399 -24.19 -11.51 0.34
N PRO A 400 -25.42 -11.18 -0.06
CA PRO A 400 -26.54 -11.02 0.88
C PRO A 400 -27.03 -12.35 1.46
N ASP A 401 -26.59 -13.50 0.94
CA ASP A 401 -26.95 -14.82 1.46
C ASP A 401 -26.18 -15.12 2.75
N PRO A 402 -26.90 -15.33 3.88
CA PRO A 402 -26.26 -15.66 5.17
C PRO A 402 -25.39 -16.92 5.12
N ARG A 403 -25.70 -17.87 4.23
CA ARG A 403 -24.95 -19.13 4.10
C ARG A 403 -23.57 -18.92 3.49
N ASP A 404 -23.44 -18.00 2.52
CA ASP A 404 -22.15 -17.64 1.93
C ASP A 404 -21.25 -16.99 2.99
N ASN A 405 -21.82 -16.12 3.82
CA ASN A 405 -21.10 -15.48 4.92
C ASN A 405 -20.69 -16.49 6.00
N ALA A 406 -21.58 -17.43 6.35
CA ALA A 406 -21.27 -18.48 7.31
C ALA A 406 -20.13 -19.38 6.84
N LEU A 407 -20.08 -19.70 5.55
CA LEU A 407 -19.01 -20.47 4.95
C LEU A 407 -17.66 -19.72 5.00
N VAL A 408 -17.65 -18.44 4.60
CA VAL A 408 -16.43 -17.62 4.67
C VAL A 408 -15.92 -17.54 6.11
N ASP A 409 -16.81 -17.32 7.07
CA ASP A 409 -16.48 -17.27 8.50
C ASP A 409 -15.93 -18.61 9.02
N ALA A 410 -16.50 -19.74 8.60
CA ALA A 410 -16.04 -21.08 8.99
C ALA A 410 -14.61 -21.34 8.46
N LEU A 411 -14.36 -21.07 7.19
CA LEU A 411 -13.06 -21.25 6.58
C LEU A 411 -11.97 -20.31 7.16
N LEU A 412 -12.35 -19.09 7.58
CA LEU A 412 -11.43 -18.14 8.20
C LEU A 412 -11.12 -18.45 9.67
N LYS A 413 -12.03 -19.09 10.40
CA LYS A 413 -11.82 -19.44 11.83
C LYS A 413 -10.82 -20.56 12.02
N ASN A 414 -10.73 -21.44 11.06
CA ASN A 414 -9.84 -22.60 11.09
C ASN A 414 -8.44 -22.31 10.49
N GLY A 415 -8.19 -21.07 9.99
CA GLY A 415 -6.95 -20.57 9.39
C GLY A 415 -6.25 -19.48 10.26
#